data_cdbcb7fb5a6435de6fdb3fd84ca4482d
#
_entry.id   cdbcb7fb5a6435de6fdb3fd84ca4482d
#
_cell.length_a   1.000
_cell.length_b   1.000
_cell.length_c   1.000
_cell.angle_alpha   90.00
_cell.angle_beta   90.00
_cell.angle_gamma   90.00
#
_symmetry.space_group_name_H-M   'P 1'
#
loop_
_entity.id
_entity.type
_entity.pdbx_description
1 polymer ?
#
loop_
_entity_poly.entity_id
_entity_poly.type
_entity_poly.pdbx_seq_one_letter_code
_entity_poly.pdbx_strand_id
1 'polypeptide(L)'
;NVRYYLPDFGKFETIIGFQGMNQENRNFGEERLIPNAKIADIGFFGTSQYKFNKSLLQFGVRYDFRNVNIEEFGEIGTEGSFQKLDKNFESINASFGFKTEITEKITTRINVATGFRAPNLSELSSNGVHEGSNRYEIGNQNLKNEQNFQVDLNVDYNAEHFDFFANGF
;
A
#
# COMPACT_ATOMS: atom_id res chain seq x y z
N ASN A 1 -9.74 6.91 -9.28
CA ASN A 1 -8.53 7.68 -9.06
C ASN A 1 -8.62 8.99 -9.83
N VAL A 2 -8.49 10.12 -9.13
CA VAL A 2 -8.48 11.47 -9.71
C VAL A 2 -7.18 12.14 -9.28
N ARG A 3 -6.55 12.84 -10.23
CA ARG A 3 -5.33 13.62 -10.00
C ARG A 3 -5.54 15.03 -10.53
N TYR A 4 -5.08 15.98 -9.77
CA TYR A 4 -5.07 17.38 -10.15
C TYR A 4 -3.64 17.92 -10.11
N TYR A 5 -3.18 18.44 -11.23
CA TYR A 5 -1.88 19.07 -11.37
C TYR A 5 -2.04 20.53 -10.99
N LEU A 6 -1.39 20.94 -9.93
CA LEU A 6 -1.41 22.34 -9.50
C LEU A 6 -0.61 23.19 -10.49
N PRO A 7 -0.98 24.46 -10.67
CA PRO A 7 -0.12 25.40 -11.39
C PRO A 7 1.28 25.44 -10.78
N ASP A 8 2.29 25.56 -11.63
CA ASP A 8 3.67 25.62 -11.20
C ASP A 8 3.91 26.80 -10.26
N PHE A 9 4.50 26.53 -9.11
CA PHE A 9 4.92 27.55 -8.16
C PHE A 9 6.45 27.60 -8.12
N GLY A 10 7.03 28.50 -8.90
CA GLY A 10 8.47 28.59 -9.09
C GLY A 10 9.04 27.33 -9.72
N LYS A 11 9.83 26.55 -8.96
CA LYS A 11 10.42 25.28 -9.40
C LYS A 11 9.70 24.06 -8.83
N PHE A 12 8.55 24.25 -8.20
CA PHE A 12 7.75 23.19 -7.66
C PHE A 12 6.70 22.71 -8.66
N GLU A 13 6.67 21.43 -8.89
CA GLU A 13 5.61 20.71 -9.60
C GLU A 13 4.85 19.85 -8.58
N THR A 14 3.56 20.13 -8.39
CA THR A 14 2.78 19.49 -7.33
C THR A 14 1.53 18.83 -7.88
N ILE A 15 1.26 17.63 -7.42
CA ILE A 15 0.07 16.86 -7.77
C ILE A 15 -0.64 16.52 -6.47
N ILE A 16 -1.95 16.73 -6.45
CA ILE A 16 -2.83 16.22 -5.41
C ILE A 16 -3.85 15.28 -6.00
N GLY A 17 -4.35 14.36 -5.23
CA GLY A 17 -5.36 13.46 -5.75
C GLY A 17 -6.04 12.63 -4.68
N PHE A 18 -7.07 11.93 -5.13
CA PHE A 18 -7.74 10.94 -4.32
C PHE A 18 -7.99 9.66 -5.09
N GLN A 19 -8.14 8.57 -4.36
CA GLN A 19 -8.43 7.24 -4.87
C GLN A 19 -9.53 6.62 -4.03
N GLY A 20 -10.49 6.00 -4.67
CA GLY A 20 -11.52 5.19 -4.02
C GLY A 20 -11.58 3.81 -4.64
N MET A 21 -11.91 2.82 -3.83
CA MET A 21 -12.22 1.46 -4.23
C MET A 21 -13.39 0.95 -3.40
N ASN A 22 -14.30 0.22 -4.05
CA ASN A 22 -15.34 -0.55 -3.39
C ASN A 22 -15.29 -1.97 -3.93
N GLN A 23 -15.19 -2.93 -3.03
CA GLN A 23 -15.09 -4.35 -3.36
C GLN A 23 -16.13 -5.12 -2.55
N GLU A 24 -16.83 -6.03 -3.20
CA GLU A 24 -17.70 -6.98 -2.55
C GLU A 24 -17.16 -8.39 -2.78
N ASN A 25 -17.01 -9.14 -1.70
CA ASN A 25 -16.68 -10.56 -1.72
C ASN A 25 -17.92 -11.36 -1.38
N ARG A 26 -18.33 -12.24 -2.29
CA ARG A 26 -19.45 -13.17 -2.09
C ARG A 26 -18.98 -14.59 -2.29
N ASN A 27 -19.30 -15.43 -1.34
CA ASN A 27 -18.96 -16.84 -1.37
C ASN A 27 -20.22 -17.67 -1.57
N PHE A 28 -20.22 -18.48 -2.63
CA PHE A 28 -21.37 -19.32 -3.03
C PHE A 28 -21.13 -20.81 -2.80
N GLY A 29 -19.94 -21.22 -2.32
CA GLY A 29 -19.62 -22.61 -2.03
C GLY A 29 -20.35 -23.15 -0.82
N GLU A 30 -20.48 -24.47 -0.75
CA GLU A 30 -20.97 -25.19 0.45
C GLU A 30 -19.98 -25.04 1.60
N GLU A 31 -18.68 -25.14 1.30
CA GLU A 31 -17.59 -24.91 2.23
C GLU A 31 -17.10 -23.46 2.11
N ARG A 32 -17.16 -22.72 3.22
CA ARG A 32 -16.80 -21.32 3.25
C ARG A 32 -15.59 -21.10 4.15
N LEU A 33 -14.45 -20.88 3.55
CA LEU A 33 -13.23 -20.49 4.28
C LEU A 33 -13.21 -19.00 4.62
N ILE A 34 -13.81 -18.17 3.76
CA ILE A 34 -13.83 -16.71 3.86
C ILE A 34 -15.26 -16.21 3.83
N PRO A 35 -15.65 -15.23 4.66
CA PRO A 35 -17.02 -14.71 4.71
C PRO A 35 -17.40 -13.84 3.51
N ASN A 36 -18.69 -13.57 3.37
CA ASN A 36 -19.15 -12.44 2.58
C ASN A 36 -18.71 -11.14 3.27
N ALA A 37 -18.22 -10.21 2.47
CA ALA A 37 -17.71 -8.95 3.00
C ALA A 37 -17.79 -7.82 1.98
N LYS A 38 -17.84 -6.60 2.51
CA LYS A 38 -17.68 -5.36 1.75
C LYS A 38 -16.45 -4.63 2.24
N ILE A 39 -15.65 -4.15 1.30
CA ILE A 39 -14.43 -3.38 1.59
C ILE A 39 -14.56 -2.06 0.85
N ALA A 40 -14.39 -0.96 1.57
CA ALA A 40 -14.33 0.37 0.99
C ALA A 40 -13.01 1.04 1.35
N ASP A 41 -12.30 1.54 0.35
CA ASP A 41 -11.04 2.27 0.51
C ASP A 41 -11.19 3.69 0.01
N ILE A 42 -10.63 4.63 0.75
CA ILE A 42 -10.45 6.02 0.34
C ILE A 42 -9.05 6.44 0.70
N GLY A 43 -8.32 7.00 -0.27
CA GLY A 43 -6.99 7.53 -0.06
C GLY A 43 -6.86 8.94 -0.65
N PHE A 44 -6.24 9.84 0.10
CA PHE A 44 -5.87 11.18 -0.34
C PHE A 44 -4.35 11.28 -0.39
N PHE A 45 -3.82 11.86 -1.44
CA PHE A 45 -2.37 11.99 -1.59
C PHE A 45 -1.96 13.32 -2.18
N GLY A 46 -0.76 13.74 -1.83
CA GLY A 46 -0.06 14.85 -2.43
C GLY A 46 1.39 14.47 -2.71
N THR A 47 1.90 14.85 -3.86
CA THR A 47 3.31 14.72 -4.22
C THR A 47 3.81 16.03 -4.76
N SER A 48 5.04 16.40 -4.41
CA SER A 48 5.69 17.59 -4.93
C SER A 48 7.13 17.29 -5.28
N GLN A 49 7.60 17.88 -6.36
CA GLN A 49 9.01 17.83 -6.74
C GLN A 49 9.57 19.24 -6.92
N TYR A 50 10.82 19.38 -6.56
CA TYR A 50 11.57 20.62 -6.67
C TYR A 50 12.87 20.38 -7.44
N LYS A 51 13.01 21.03 -8.60
CA LYS A 51 14.20 20.91 -9.46
C LYS A 51 15.14 22.08 -9.22
N PHE A 52 16.40 21.79 -8.94
CA PHE A 52 17.44 22.80 -8.79
C PHE A 52 18.78 22.30 -9.32
N ASN A 53 19.40 23.06 -10.17
CA ASN A 53 20.65 22.68 -10.85
C ASN A 53 20.53 21.27 -11.48
N LYS A 54 21.40 20.37 -11.06
CA LYS A 54 21.44 18.95 -11.47
C LYS A 54 20.75 18.02 -10.46
N SER A 55 19.92 18.58 -9.59
CA SER A 55 19.31 17.83 -8.49
C SER A 55 17.79 17.94 -8.51
N LEU A 56 17.14 16.91 -7.96
CA LEU A 56 15.69 16.81 -7.80
C LEU A 56 15.38 16.35 -6.37
N LEU A 57 14.55 17.11 -5.69
CA LEU A 57 13.90 16.70 -4.44
C LEU A 57 12.48 16.26 -4.74
N GLN A 58 12.03 15.19 -4.09
CA GLN A 58 10.66 14.68 -4.18
C GLN A 58 10.11 14.45 -2.79
N PHE A 59 8.85 14.84 -2.59
CA PHE A 59 8.10 14.66 -1.35
C PHE A 59 6.78 14.03 -1.68
N GLY A 60 6.33 13.12 -0.85
CA GLY A 60 5.01 12.53 -0.96
C GLY A 60 4.39 12.35 0.42
N VAL A 61 3.09 12.55 0.50
CA VAL A 61 2.29 12.21 1.67
C VAL A 61 0.98 11.59 1.21
N ARG A 62 0.51 10.59 1.94
CA ARG A 62 -0.73 9.89 1.65
C ARG A 62 -1.42 9.50 2.96
N TYR A 63 -2.71 9.76 3.02
CA TYR A 63 -3.62 9.25 4.05
C TYR A 63 -4.53 8.21 3.41
N ASP A 64 -4.65 7.05 4.02
CA ASP A 64 -5.52 5.96 3.60
C ASP A 64 -6.48 5.58 4.72
N PHE A 65 -7.73 5.37 4.33
CA PHE A 65 -8.79 4.84 5.17
C PHE A 65 -9.38 3.61 4.47
N ARG A 66 -9.48 2.50 5.20
CA ARG A 66 -10.15 1.26 4.76
C ARG A 66 -11.19 0.86 5.78
N ASN A 67 -12.41 0.62 5.33
CA ASN A 67 -13.46 -0.05 6.08
C ASN A 67 -13.62 -1.48 5.58
N VAL A 68 -13.68 -2.43 6.49
CA VAL A 68 -13.96 -3.85 6.23
C VAL A 68 -15.21 -4.23 7.01
N ASN A 69 -16.27 -4.57 6.29
CA ASN A 69 -17.54 -5.02 6.86
C ASN A 69 -17.77 -6.48 6.48
N ILE A 70 -17.82 -7.35 7.48
CA ILE A 70 -18.03 -8.79 7.34
C ILE A 70 -19.43 -9.13 7.81
N GLU A 71 -20.17 -9.89 7.01
CA GLU A 71 -21.50 -10.38 7.33
C GLU A 71 -21.41 -11.62 8.23
N GLU A 72 -22.31 -11.70 9.22
CA GLU A 72 -22.47 -12.88 10.05
C GLU A 72 -23.00 -14.05 9.23
N PHE A 73 -22.48 -15.24 9.50
CA PHE A 73 -22.94 -16.46 8.85
C PHE A 73 -22.73 -17.69 9.75
N GLY A 74 -23.74 -18.57 9.79
CA GLY A 74 -23.70 -19.82 10.55
C GLY A 74 -23.85 -19.65 12.05
N GLU A 75 -23.79 -20.77 12.78
CA GLU A 75 -23.81 -20.78 14.24
C GLU A 75 -22.39 -20.55 14.77
N ILE A 76 -22.23 -19.49 15.56
CA ILE A 76 -20.93 -19.09 16.09
C ILE A 76 -20.25 -20.25 16.86
N GLY A 77 -19.03 -20.56 16.48
CA GLY A 77 -18.25 -21.65 17.07
C GLY A 77 -18.27 -22.94 16.24
N THR A 78 -19.03 -23.00 15.17
CA THR A 78 -18.99 -24.11 14.21
C THR A 78 -18.04 -23.78 13.06
N GLU A 79 -17.56 -24.83 12.38
CA GLU A 79 -16.75 -24.68 11.17
C GLU A 79 -17.52 -23.91 10.09
N GLY A 80 -16.83 -22.98 9.38
CA GLY A 80 -17.44 -22.15 8.35
C GLY A 80 -18.39 -21.06 8.88
N SER A 81 -18.50 -20.89 10.21
CA SER A 81 -19.23 -19.77 10.79
C SER A 81 -18.39 -18.50 10.85
N PHE A 82 -19.00 -17.34 10.68
CA PHE A 82 -18.33 -16.05 10.72
C PHE A 82 -19.09 -15.08 11.61
N GLN A 83 -18.34 -14.40 12.48
CA GLN A 83 -18.89 -13.32 13.28
C GLN A 83 -18.93 -12.02 12.47
N LYS A 84 -19.96 -11.23 12.71
CA LYS A 84 -20.04 -9.87 12.15
C LYS A 84 -18.84 -9.05 12.61
N LEU A 85 -18.21 -8.37 11.67
CA LEU A 85 -17.11 -7.45 11.94
C LEU A 85 -17.32 -6.17 11.12
N ASP A 86 -17.18 -5.04 11.78
CA ASP A 86 -17.06 -3.73 11.13
C ASP A 86 -15.80 -3.08 11.67
N LYS A 87 -14.77 -2.98 10.83
CA LYS A 87 -13.44 -2.56 11.25
C LYS A 87 -12.85 -1.53 10.30
N ASN A 88 -12.26 -0.51 10.91
CA ASN A 88 -11.57 0.55 10.19
C ASN A 88 -10.06 0.44 10.38
N PHE A 89 -9.33 0.74 9.31
CA PHE A 89 -7.89 0.84 9.27
C PHE A 89 -7.51 2.19 8.68
N GLU A 90 -6.60 2.88 9.35
CA GLU A 90 -6.12 4.19 8.93
C GLU A 90 -4.60 4.19 8.89
N SER A 91 -4.02 4.93 7.94
CA SER A 91 -2.59 5.07 7.84
C SER A 91 -2.20 6.40 7.22
N ILE A 92 -1.11 6.97 7.72
CA ILE A 92 -0.41 8.08 7.08
C ILE A 92 0.93 7.54 6.62
N ASN A 93 1.23 7.74 5.34
CA ASN A 93 2.47 7.35 4.72
C ASN A 93 3.16 8.58 4.14
N ALA A 94 4.47 8.59 4.19
CA ALA A 94 5.28 9.66 3.64
C ALA A 94 6.45 9.11 2.83
N SER A 95 6.92 9.88 1.87
CA SER A 95 8.12 9.57 1.11
C SER A 95 8.96 10.81 0.88
N PHE A 96 10.27 10.60 0.83
CA PHE A 96 11.25 11.59 0.48
C PHE A 96 12.24 10.98 -0.50
N GLY A 97 12.49 11.67 -1.61
CA GLY A 97 13.46 11.29 -2.62
C GLY A 97 14.42 12.42 -2.91
N PHE A 98 15.69 12.10 -3.06
CA PHE A 98 16.73 13.00 -3.53
C PHE A 98 17.50 12.33 -4.66
N LYS A 99 17.54 12.98 -5.81
CA LYS A 99 18.35 12.58 -6.97
C LYS A 99 19.33 13.69 -7.30
N THR A 100 20.57 13.35 -7.58
CA THR A 100 21.56 14.32 -8.07
C THR A 100 22.55 13.71 -9.05
N GLU A 101 22.95 14.48 -10.02
CA GLU A 101 24.08 14.18 -10.90
C GLU A 101 25.36 14.69 -10.24
N ILE A 102 26.15 13.78 -9.67
CA ILE A 102 27.43 14.11 -9.03
C ILE A 102 28.46 14.54 -10.09
N THR A 103 28.46 13.82 -11.22
CA THR A 103 29.24 14.13 -12.42
C THR A 103 28.36 13.92 -13.65
N GLU A 104 28.87 14.21 -14.85
CA GLU A 104 28.16 13.90 -16.09
C GLU A 104 27.92 12.41 -16.31
N LYS A 105 28.66 11.56 -15.60
CA LYS A 105 28.59 10.10 -15.72
C LYS A 105 27.96 9.42 -14.50
N ILE A 106 27.85 10.12 -13.38
CA ILE A 106 27.39 9.53 -12.10
C ILE A 106 26.12 10.23 -11.64
N THR A 107 25.05 9.47 -11.55
CA THR A 107 23.78 9.88 -10.92
C THR A 107 23.55 9.05 -9.66
N THR A 108 23.17 9.72 -8.58
CA THR A 108 22.84 9.05 -7.31
C THR A 108 21.41 9.41 -6.92
N ARG A 109 20.69 8.42 -6.35
CA ARG A 109 19.38 8.61 -5.73
C ARG A 109 19.35 7.98 -4.37
N ILE A 110 18.68 8.68 -3.45
CA ILE A 110 18.28 8.13 -2.16
C ILE A 110 16.76 8.31 -2.03
N ASN A 111 16.06 7.26 -1.62
CA ASN A 111 14.64 7.32 -1.32
C ASN A 111 14.41 6.77 0.09
N VAL A 112 13.52 7.44 0.81
CA VAL A 112 13.03 6.99 2.12
C VAL A 112 11.53 7.02 2.04
N ALA A 113 10.88 5.92 2.41
CA ALA A 113 9.42 5.84 2.35
C ALA A 113 8.86 4.99 3.48
N THR A 114 7.63 5.32 3.89
CA THR A 114 6.80 4.44 4.70
C THR A 114 5.68 3.89 3.84
N GLY A 115 5.22 2.69 4.19
CA GLY A 115 4.06 2.06 3.59
C GLY A 115 3.26 1.32 4.64
N PHE A 116 2.04 0.91 4.29
CA PHE A 116 1.22 0.11 5.18
C PHE A 116 0.51 -1.01 4.43
N ARG A 117 0.11 -2.03 5.18
CA ARG A 117 -0.75 -3.11 4.73
C ARG A 117 -1.85 -3.32 5.76
N ALA A 118 -3.10 -3.14 5.38
CA ALA A 118 -4.22 -3.59 6.19
C ALA A 118 -4.37 -5.12 6.05
N PRO A 119 -4.75 -5.84 7.12
CA PRO A 119 -5.06 -7.26 7.04
C PRO A 119 -6.11 -7.55 5.99
N ASN A 120 -5.98 -8.68 5.30
CA ASN A 120 -6.96 -9.15 4.34
C ASN A 120 -8.11 -9.91 5.02
N LEU A 121 -9.15 -10.30 4.26
CA LEU A 121 -10.32 -10.98 4.80
C LEU A 121 -9.98 -12.32 5.44
N SER A 122 -9.08 -13.11 4.84
CA SER A 122 -8.71 -14.40 5.40
C SER A 122 -7.95 -14.26 6.72
N GLU A 123 -7.04 -13.31 6.81
CA GLU A 123 -6.31 -13.01 8.05
C GLU A 123 -7.24 -12.59 9.19
N LEU A 124 -8.31 -11.86 8.87
CA LEU A 124 -9.26 -11.36 9.86
C LEU A 124 -10.29 -12.40 10.29
N SER A 125 -10.69 -13.32 9.39
CA SER A 125 -11.93 -14.04 9.57
C SER A 125 -11.99 -15.45 9.00
N SER A 126 -10.89 -16.04 8.52
CA SER A 126 -10.92 -17.46 8.13
C SER A 126 -11.44 -18.34 9.28
N ASN A 127 -12.27 -19.31 8.95
CA ASN A 127 -12.74 -20.31 9.91
C ASN A 127 -13.13 -21.59 9.16
N GLY A 128 -12.16 -22.41 8.77
CA GLY A 128 -12.42 -23.63 8.05
C GLY A 128 -11.17 -24.31 7.52
N VAL A 129 -11.34 -25.44 6.87
CA VAL A 129 -10.27 -26.19 6.24
C VAL A 129 -9.93 -25.58 4.88
N HIS A 130 -8.66 -25.31 4.67
CA HIS A 130 -8.13 -24.97 3.35
C HIS A 130 -7.84 -26.27 2.59
N GLU A 131 -8.70 -26.64 1.65
CA GLU A 131 -8.65 -27.92 0.93
C GLU A 131 -7.29 -28.22 0.29
N GLY A 132 -6.66 -27.20 -0.31
CA GLY A 132 -5.36 -27.38 -0.99
C GLY A 132 -4.19 -27.72 -0.07
N SER A 133 -4.26 -27.38 1.22
CA SER A 133 -3.19 -27.63 2.21
C SER A 133 -3.62 -28.56 3.34
N ASN A 134 -4.89 -28.93 3.40
CA ASN A 134 -5.52 -29.69 4.49
C ASN A 134 -5.21 -29.11 5.88
N ARG A 135 -5.20 -27.77 5.97
CA ARG A 135 -4.97 -27.02 7.21
C ARG A 135 -6.24 -26.31 7.61
N TYR A 136 -6.54 -26.34 8.90
CA TYR A 136 -7.59 -25.52 9.47
C TYR A 136 -7.04 -24.10 9.71
N GLU A 137 -7.68 -23.10 9.12
CA GLU A 137 -7.30 -21.69 9.23
C GLU A 137 -8.29 -20.94 10.11
N ILE A 138 -7.74 -20.21 11.08
CA ILE A 138 -8.53 -19.34 11.98
C ILE A 138 -8.00 -17.91 11.84
N GLY A 139 -8.86 -16.98 11.46
CA GLY A 139 -8.56 -15.56 11.39
C GLY A 139 -8.50 -14.91 12.76
N ASN A 140 -7.89 -13.75 12.82
CA ASN A 140 -7.79 -12.95 14.03
C ASN A 140 -8.33 -11.53 13.80
N GLN A 141 -9.52 -11.26 14.36
CA GLN A 141 -10.18 -9.96 14.22
C GLN A 141 -9.45 -8.80 14.91
N ASN A 142 -8.48 -9.09 15.79
CA ASN A 142 -7.72 -8.09 16.53
C ASN A 142 -6.47 -7.60 15.77
N LEU A 143 -6.18 -8.14 14.59
CA LEU A 143 -5.06 -7.69 13.78
C LEU A 143 -5.14 -6.20 13.48
N LYS A 144 -4.00 -5.54 13.54
CA LYS A 144 -3.80 -4.13 13.16
C LYS A 144 -3.11 -4.06 11.81
N ASN A 145 -3.12 -2.88 11.18
CA ASN A 145 -2.30 -2.64 10.01
C ASN A 145 -0.80 -2.80 10.35
N GLU A 146 -0.08 -3.37 9.42
CA GLU A 146 1.37 -3.40 9.41
C GLU A 146 1.88 -2.10 8.79
N GLN A 147 3.02 -1.64 9.27
CA GLN A 147 3.76 -0.52 8.68
C GLN A 147 5.17 -0.98 8.37
N ASN A 148 5.69 -0.52 7.25
CA ASN A 148 7.08 -0.71 6.87
C ASN A 148 7.78 0.64 6.70
N PHE A 149 9.09 0.60 6.81
CA PHE A 149 9.98 1.69 6.53
C PHE A 149 11.06 1.17 5.58
N GLN A 150 11.27 1.87 4.49
CA GLN A 150 12.21 1.48 3.45
C GLN A 150 13.17 2.61 3.15
N VAL A 151 14.43 2.25 2.94
CA VAL A 151 15.49 3.15 2.45
C VAL A 151 16.15 2.51 1.24
N ASP A 152 16.16 3.23 0.12
CA ASP A 152 16.79 2.78 -1.11
C ASP A 152 17.93 3.74 -1.48
N LEU A 153 19.06 3.18 -1.86
CA LEU A 153 20.20 3.90 -2.42
C LEU A 153 20.49 3.35 -3.81
N ASN A 154 20.54 4.24 -4.81
CA ASN A 154 20.86 3.88 -6.18
C ASN A 154 22.06 4.70 -6.65
N VAL A 155 22.95 4.06 -7.36
CA VAL A 155 24.09 4.69 -8.04
C VAL A 155 24.10 4.20 -9.49
N ASP A 156 23.97 5.13 -10.43
CA ASP A 156 24.06 4.88 -11.85
C ASP A 156 25.35 5.50 -12.38
N TYR A 157 26.17 4.73 -13.09
CA TYR A 157 27.35 5.16 -13.79
C TYR A 157 27.19 4.91 -15.30
N ASN A 158 27.15 5.97 -16.08
CA ASN A 158 26.98 5.92 -17.54
C ASN A 158 28.31 6.27 -18.22
N ALA A 159 28.92 5.29 -18.87
CA ALA A 159 30.12 5.46 -19.66
C ALA A 159 29.79 5.41 -21.18
N GLU A 160 30.77 5.79 -22.01
CA GLU A 160 30.58 5.82 -23.46
C GLU A 160 30.27 4.43 -24.06
N HIS A 161 30.74 3.35 -23.44
CA HIS A 161 30.61 1.98 -23.95
C HIS A 161 29.88 1.00 -23.02
N PHE A 162 29.57 1.39 -21.79
CA PHE A 162 28.83 0.56 -20.84
C PHE A 162 28.15 1.40 -19.76
N ASP A 163 27.07 0.85 -19.24
CA ASP A 163 26.32 1.39 -18.09
C ASP A 163 26.43 0.40 -16.93
N PHE A 164 26.61 0.95 -15.74
CA PHE A 164 26.62 0.18 -14.50
C PHE A 164 25.63 0.81 -13.51
N PHE A 165 24.84 -0.02 -12.86
CA PHE A 165 23.98 0.42 -11.78
C PHE A 165 24.12 -0.48 -10.54
N ALA A 166 24.02 0.12 -9.36
CA ALA A 166 24.00 -0.55 -8.09
C ALA A 166 22.82 -0.06 -7.25
N ASN A 167 22.11 -0.98 -6.63
CA ASN A 167 21.00 -0.70 -5.73
C ASN A 167 21.25 -1.38 -4.39
N GLY A 168 21.00 -0.63 -3.30
CA GLY A 168 20.92 -1.16 -1.93
C GLY A 168 19.58 -0.79 -1.32
N PHE A 169 18.96 -1.71 -0.56
CA PHE A 169 17.70 -1.51 0.14
C PHE A 169 17.68 -2.32 1.44
#